data_78c851e64be2f9522d4c1b0470b846f0
#
_entry.id   78c851e64be2f9522d4c1b0470b846f0
#
_cell.length_a   1.000
_cell.length_b   1.000
_cell.length_c   1.000
_cell.angle_alpha   90.00
_cell.angle_beta   90.00
_cell.angle_gamma   90.00
#
_symmetry.space_group_name_H-M   'P 1'
#
loop_
_entity.id
_entity.type
_entity.pdbx_description
1 polymer ?
#
loop_
_entity_poly.entity_id
_entity_poly.type
_entity_poly.pdbx_seq_one_letter_code
_entity_poly.pdbx_strand_id
1 'polypeptide(L)'
;MQQIDIFTTPIWKALLPQSVDTQWLIDLAYEKKGTNPLNNCNGWQSFDQEQEMSFAFPIPQGLKLQQFLDDCMNSIAKELGLPMVSLLNYWLNINPPGAYNNLHKHRNALLVGNLYLQVPDKNSGGIEFVRDDDADYYVPVDANYNPVIGTRHIINPEQRDILIFPGWQPHAVQTNKSDKDRVSLSFNYGAIK
;
A
#
# COMPACT_ATOMS: atom_id res chain seq x y z
N MET A 1 -4.47 -36.54 3.30
CA MET A 1 -3.78 -35.79 2.21
C MET A 1 -3.01 -34.65 2.84
N GLN A 2 -1.82 -34.34 2.33
CA GLN A 2 -1.03 -33.18 2.74
C GLN A 2 -1.15 -32.13 1.64
N GLN A 3 -1.49 -30.87 1.98
CA GLN A 3 -1.42 -29.74 1.07
C GLN A 3 0.02 -29.24 1.01
N ILE A 4 0.49 -28.90 -0.18
CA ILE A 4 1.78 -28.25 -0.42
C ILE A 4 1.46 -26.96 -1.19
N ASP A 5 1.78 -25.82 -0.59
CA ASP A 5 1.56 -24.52 -1.22
C ASP A 5 2.77 -24.17 -2.10
N ILE A 6 2.51 -23.85 -3.37
CA ILE A 6 3.52 -23.41 -4.33
C ILE A 6 3.11 -22.06 -4.92
N PHE A 7 4.12 -21.22 -5.22
CA PHE A 7 3.90 -19.88 -5.82
C PHE A 7 2.92 -18.99 -5.03
N THR A 8 2.97 -19.11 -3.70
CA THR A 8 2.15 -18.24 -2.83
C THR A 8 2.63 -16.80 -2.91
N THR A 9 1.69 -15.86 -2.93
CA THR A 9 1.99 -14.43 -2.83
C THR A 9 1.87 -13.99 -1.38
N PRO A 10 2.96 -13.67 -0.70
CA PRO A 10 2.90 -13.20 0.67
C PRO A 10 2.45 -11.73 0.74
N ILE A 11 1.62 -11.44 1.72
CA ILE A 11 1.25 -10.09 2.14
C ILE A 11 1.57 -9.97 3.62
N TRP A 12 2.37 -8.99 4.00
CA TRP A 12 2.72 -8.75 5.40
C TRP A 12 1.88 -7.60 5.94
N LYS A 13 1.48 -7.73 7.19
CA LYS A 13 0.80 -6.68 7.93
C LYS A 13 1.61 -6.34 9.17
N ALA A 14 1.95 -5.07 9.34
CA ALA A 14 2.55 -4.51 10.54
C ALA A 14 1.65 -3.42 11.12
N LEU A 15 1.83 -3.12 12.40
CA LEU A 15 1.15 -2.01 13.05
C LEU A 15 2.18 -0.95 13.43
N LEU A 16 2.02 0.28 12.96
CA LEU A 16 2.89 1.39 13.32
C LEU A 16 2.76 1.71 14.81
N PRO A 17 3.87 1.74 15.60
CA PRO A 17 3.82 2.04 17.03
C PRO A 17 3.19 3.41 17.33
N GLN A 18 2.41 3.49 18.41
CA GLN A 18 1.76 4.74 18.84
C GLN A 18 2.76 5.88 19.13
N SER A 19 4.01 5.54 19.46
CA SER A 19 5.08 6.51 19.69
C SER A 19 5.56 7.25 18.43
N VAL A 20 5.17 6.77 17.24
CA VAL A 20 5.45 7.45 15.97
C VAL A 20 4.27 8.34 15.63
N ASP A 21 4.46 9.65 15.73
CA ASP A 21 3.44 10.63 15.34
C ASP A 21 3.27 10.64 13.82
N THR A 22 2.01 10.65 13.37
CA THR A 22 1.65 10.68 11.94
C THR A 22 0.72 11.83 11.58
N GLN A 23 0.28 12.64 12.56
CA GLN A 23 -0.66 13.74 12.29
C GLN A 23 -0.07 14.74 11.29
N TRP A 24 1.23 15.02 11.39
CA TRP A 24 1.92 15.92 10.46
C TRP A 24 1.86 15.47 9.00
N LEU A 25 1.77 14.15 8.72
CA LEU A 25 1.58 13.63 7.34
C LEU A 25 0.18 13.91 6.81
N ILE A 26 -0.82 13.80 7.68
CA ILE A 26 -2.20 14.16 7.33
C ILE A 26 -2.29 15.64 7.03
N ASP A 27 -1.73 16.48 7.91
CA ASP A 27 -1.71 17.94 7.76
C ASP A 27 -0.98 18.33 6.46
N LEU A 28 0.17 17.71 6.19
CA LEU A 28 0.93 17.90 4.96
C LEU A 28 0.14 17.50 3.71
N ALA A 29 -0.59 16.37 3.78
CA ALA A 29 -1.42 15.93 2.66
C ALA A 29 -2.48 16.97 2.31
N TYR A 30 -3.16 17.54 3.31
CA TYR A 30 -4.16 18.59 3.08
C TYR A 30 -3.55 19.92 2.66
N GLU A 31 -2.38 20.29 3.19
CA GLU A 31 -1.64 21.48 2.75
C GLU A 31 -1.26 21.42 1.27
N LYS A 32 -0.81 20.23 0.81
CA LYS A 32 -0.36 20.02 -0.57
C LYS A 32 -1.48 19.61 -1.53
N LYS A 33 -2.68 19.37 -1.03
CA LYS A 33 -3.81 18.92 -1.85
C LYS A 33 -4.10 19.88 -2.98
N GLY A 34 -3.81 19.44 -4.21
CA GLY A 34 -4.10 20.14 -5.46
C GLY A 34 -5.06 19.33 -6.34
N THR A 35 -5.09 19.66 -7.63
CA THR A 35 -5.91 18.96 -8.63
C THR A 35 -5.03 18.05 -9.47
N ASN A 36 -4.62 16.89 -8.97
CA ASN A 36 -3.86 15.95 -9.79
C ASN A 36 -4.33 14.51 -9.60
N PRO A 37 -5.14 13.97 -10.53
CA PRO A 37 -5.56 12.57 -10.50
C PRO A 37 -4.71 11.73 -11.46
N LEU A 38 -3.73 11.00 -10.98
CA LEU A 38 -3.09 9.95 -11.78
C LEU A 38 -3.91 8.64 -11.69
N ASN A 39 -3.50 7.72 -10.79
CA ASN A 39 -4.21 6.45 -10.58
C ASN A 39 -5.32 6.55 -9.53
N ASN A 40 -5.40 7.65 -8.81
CA ASN A 40 -6.41 7.92 -7.79
C ASN A 40 -7.61 8.62 -8.43
N CYS A 41 -8.58 7.85 -8.86
CA CYS A 41 -9.80 8.36 -9.50
C CYS A 41 -10.65 9.12 -8.47
N ASN A 42 -10.99 10.37 -8.77
CA ASN A 42 -11.71 11.31 -7.91
C ASN A 42 -11.00 11.65 -6.58
N GLY A 43 -9.73 11.28 -6.44
CA GLY A 43 -8.90 11.58 -5.28
C GLY A 43 -7.70 12.44 -5.63
N TRP A 44 -6.75 12.50 -4.70
CA TRP A 44 -5.51 13.25 -4.86
C TRP A 44 -4.31 12.39 -4.45
N GLN A 45 -3.19 12.57 -5.17
CA GLN A 45 -1.89 12.00 -4.85
C GLN A 45 -0.83 13.09 -4.92
N SER A 46 0.10 13.08 -3.97
CA SER A 46 1.23 14.03 -3.95
C SER A 46 2.33 13.68 -4.95
N PHE A 47 2.19 12.57 -5.67
CA PHE A 47 3.15 12.14 -6.66
C PHE A 47 3.14 13.11 -7.85
N ASP A 48 4.21 13.87 -8.00
CA ASP A 48 4.54 14.63 -9.18
C ASP A 48 5.80 14.02 -9.81
N GLN A 49 5.80 13.82 -11.12
CA GLN A 49 6.90 13.18 -11.85
C GLN A 49 8.23 13.94 -11.74
N GLU A 50 8.20 15.21 -11.31
CA GLU A 50 9.36 16.09 -11.25
C GLU A 50 9.75 16.52 -9.82
N GLN A 51 8.92 16.29 -8.81
CA GLN A 51 9.21 16.70 -7.45
C GLN A 51 9.31 15.53 -6.50
N GLU A 52 10.50 15.27 -6.08
CA GLU A 52 10.81 14.34 -5.02
C GLU A 52 10.04 14.70 -3.73
N MET A 53 9.31 13.76 -3.18
CA MET A 53 8.76 13.85 -1.83
C MET A 53 9.87 13.75 -0.75
N SER A 54 11.06 14.26 -1.03
CA SER A 54 12.21 14.21 -0.13
C SER A 54 12.03 15.03 1.14
N PHE A 55 11.03 15.88 1.18
CA PHE A 55 10.80 16.80 2.31
C PHE A 55 10.05 16.18 3.50
N ALA A 56 9.40 15.02 3.34
CA ALA A 56 8.63 14.42 4.43
C ALA A 56 9.51 13.70 5.46
N PHE A 57 10.53 13.00 5.01
CA PHE A 57 11.42 12.23 5.87
C PHE A 57 12.63 12.98 6.46
N PRO A 58 13.12 14.11 5.93
CA PRO A 58 14.24 14.83 6.53
C PRO A 58 13.97 15.49 7.90
N ILE A 59 12.73 15.51 8.36
CA ILE A 59 12.38 16.01 9.70
C ILE A 59 12.47 14.88 10.75
N PRO A 60 12.70 15.19 12.04
CA PRO A 60 12.89 14.18 13.08
C PRO A 60 11.76 13.15 13.18
N GLN A 61 10.51 13.56 13.00
CA GLN A 61 9.34 12.66 12.99
C GLN A 61 9.38 11.72 11.79
N GLY A 62 9.74 12.26 10.61
CA GLY A 62 9.88 11.51 9.37
C GLY A 62 11.03 10.50 9.44
N LEU A 63 12.16 10.86 10.06
CA LEU A 63 13.29 9.93 10.23
C LEU A 63 12.92 8.72 11.10
N LYS A 64 12.13 8.91 12.15
CA LYS A 64 11.63 7.79 12.98
C LYS A 64 10.71 6.86 12.19
N LEU A 65 9.82 7.45 11.38
CA LEU A 65 8.94 6.68 10.51
C LEU A 65 9.77 5.90 9.47
N GLN A 66 10.69 6.57 8.80
CA GLN A 66 11.55 5.93 7.79
C GLN A 66 12.33 4.76 8.40
N GLN A 67 12.96 4.95 9.55
CA GLN A 67 13.69 3.86 10.23
C GLN A 67 12.79 2.65 10.49
N PHE A 68 11.56 2.87 10.97
CA PHE A 68 10.62 1.78 11.19
C PHE A 68 10.25 1.06 9.88
N LEU A 69 10.02 1.81 8.80
CA LEU A 69 9.72 1.24 7.49
C LEU A 69 10.92 0.47 6.93
N ASP A 70 12.13 1.03 7.03
CA ASP A 70 13.39 0.39 6.59
C ASP A 70 13.61 -0.93 7.33
N ASP A 71 13.37 -0.98 8.65
CA ASP A 71 13.49 -2.18 9.46
C ASP A 71 12.48 -3.26 9.02
N CYS A 72 11.22 -2.89 8.79
CA CYS A 72 10.20 -3.81 8.28
C CYS A 72 10.59 -4.36 6.91
N MET A 73 10.94 -3.49 5.97
CA MET A 73 11.26 -3.87 4.60
C MET A 73 12.51 -4.74 4.51
N ASN A 74 13.57 -4.43 5.26
CA ASN A 74 14.77 -5.23 5.26
C ASN A 74 14.61 -6.57 6.01
N SER A 75 13.72 -6.63 7.01
CA SER A 75 13.36 -7.91 7.63
C SER A 75 12.69 -8.85 6.62
N ILE A 76 11.74 -8.34 5.84
CA ILE A 76 11.04 -9.08 4.79
C ILE A 76 12.01 -9.46 3.66
N ALA A 77 12.85 -8.54 3.20
CA ALA A 77 13.84 -8.82 2.17
C ALA A 77 14.76 -9.98 2.59
N LYS A 78 15.23 -9.97 3.85
CA LYS A 78 16.03 -11.06 4.41
C LYS A 78 15.28 -12.39 4.45
N GLU A 79 14.02 -12.39 4.88
CA GLU A 79 13.16 -13.60 4.88
C GLU A 79 13.03 -14.20 3.48
N LEU A 80 12.88 -13.34 2.46
CA LEU A 80 12.74 -13.75 1.07
C LEU A 80 14.08 -14.08 0.38
N GLY A 81 15.22 -13.92 1.04
CA GLY A 81 16.55 -14.08 0.42
C GLY A 81 16.86 -12.98 -0.61
N LEU A 82 16.21 -11.84 -0.53
CA LEU A 82 16.47 -10.68 -1.38
C LEU A 82 17.69 -9.88 -0.85
N PRO A 83 18.35 -9.08 -1.70
CA PRO A 83 19.35 -8.12 -1.23
C PRO A 83 18.72 -7.08 -0.31
N MET A 84 19.55 -6.34 0.43
CA MET A 84 19.10 -5.19 1.20
C MET A 84 18.35 -4.21 0.29
N VAL A 85 17.27 -3.66 0.81
CA VAL A 85 16.40 -2.72 0.07
C VAL A 85 16.45 -1.33 0.69
N SER A 86 16.24 -0.32 -0.13
CA SER A 86 16.12 1.08 0.28
C SER A 86 14.87 1.71 -0.33
N LEU A 87 14.42 2.79 0.32
CA LEU A 87 13.31 3.60 -0.16
C LEU A 87 13.66 4.22 -1.53
N LEU A 88 12.81 3.96 -2.53
CA LEU A 88 12.92 4.54 -3.87
C LEU A 88 12.12 5.85 -3.98
N ASN A 89 10.87 5.77 -3.58
CA ASN A 89 9.95 6.91 -3.57
C ASN A 89 8.75 6.62 -2.66
N TYR A 90 8.00 7.66 -2.35
CA TYR A 90 6.78 7.61 -1.57
C TYR A 90 5.85 8.76 -1.94
N TRP A 91 4.56 8.62 -1.64
CA TRP A 91 3.55 9.65 -1.88
C TRP A 91 2.38 9.52 -0.92
N LEU A 92 1.74 10.66 -0.65
CA LEU A 92 0.51 10.74 0.11
C LEU A 92 -0.70 10.60 -0.82
N ASN A 93 -1.75 9.97 -0.32
CA ASN A 93 -3.02 9.83 -1.01
C ASN A 93 -4.13 10.38 -0.14
N ILE A 94 -5.06 11.11 -0.75
CA ILE A 94 -6.36 11.45 -0.17
C ILE A 94 -7.43 10.86 -1.09
N ASN A 95 -8.23 9.96 -0.52
CA ASN A 95 -9.37 9.35 -1.20
C ASN A 95 -10.67 9.85 -0.54
N PRO A 96 -11.29 10.92 -1.03
CA PRO A 96 -12.59 11.37 -0.55
C PRO A 96 -13.71 10.36 -0.85
N PRO A 97 -14.93 10.57 -0.34
CA PRO A 97 -16.08 9.76 -0.71
C PRO A 97 -16.22 9.62 -2.23
N GLY A 98 -16.37 8.38 -2.71
CA GLY A 98 -16.46 8.04 -4.13
C GLY A 98 -15.12 7.84 -4.84
N ALA A 99 -13.98 8.14 -4.20
CA ALA A 99 -12.66 7.93 -4.80
C ALA A 99 -12.19 6.47 -4.67
N TYR A 100 -11.38 6.04 -5.64
CA TYR A 100 -10.79 4.70 -5.72
C TYR A 100 -9.47 4.74 -6.48
N ASN A 101 -8.68 3.65 -6.41
CA ASN A 101 -7.49 3.51 -7.25
C ASN A 101 -7.66 2.34 -8.21
N ASN A 102 -7.34 2.58 -9.47
CA ASN A 102 -7.39 1.56 -10.53
C ASN A 102 -6.43 0.40 -10.25
N LEU A 103 -6.70 -0.75 -10.87
CA LEU A 103 -5.80 -1.89 -10.86
C LEU A 103 -4.45 -1.51 -11.48
N HIS A 104 -3.37 -1.75 -10.74
CA HIS A 104 -2.01 -1.41 -11.18
C HIS A 104 -0.94 -2.28 -10.49
N LYS A 105 0.30 -2.10 -10.92
CA LYS A 105 1.52 -2.71 -10.36
C LYS A 105 2.59 -1.62 -10.22
N HIS A 106 3.61 -1.88 -9.41
CA HIS A 106 4.72 -0.95 -9.20
C HIS A 106 5.96 -1.44 -9.93
N ARG A 107 6.28 -0.79 -11.06
CA ARG A 107 7.50 -1.11 -11.82
C ARG A 107 8.74 -0.70 -11.01
N ASN A 108 9.80 -1.50 -11.10
CA ASN A 108 11.09 -1.29 -10.44
C ASN A 108 11.08 -1.36 -8.90
N ALA A 109 9.94 -1.62 -8.26
CA ALA A 109 9.87 -1.88 -6.84
C ALA A 109 9.96 -3.39 -6.58
N LEU A 110 10.78 -3.79 -5.60
CA LEU A 110 10.80 -5.16 -5.08
C LEU A 110 9.67 -5.35 -4.07
N LEU A 111 9.56 -4.41 -3.14
CA LEU A 111 8.51 -4.38 -2.12
C LEU A 111 7.79 -3.04 -2.18
N VAL A 112 6.51 -3.09 -1.92
CA VAL A 112 5.61 -1.93 -1.87
C VAL A 112 4.90 -1.94 -0.53
N GLY A 113 4.62 -0.78 0.02
CA GLY A 113 3.83 -0.68 1.24
C GLY A 113 2.86 0.48 1.23
N ASN A 114 1.81 0.33 2.04
CA ASN A 114 0.84 1.37 2.33
C ASN A 114 0.65 1.49 3.84
N LEU A 115 0.95 2.66 4.39
CA LEU A 115 0.60 3.04 5.76
C LEU A 115 -0.73 3.81 5.73
N TYR A 116 -1.70 3.32 6.49
CA TYR A 116 -3.03 3.93 6.59
C TYR A 116 -3.04 4.96 7.73
N LEU A 117 -3.02 6.23 7.35
CA LEU A 117 -2.95 7.38 8.26
C LEU A 117 -4.31 7.74 8.86
N GLN A 118 -5.35 7.68 8.02
CA GLN A 118 -6.74 7.94 8.41
C GLN A 118 -7.65 6.95 7.70
N VAL A 119 -8.39 6.17 8.48
CA VAL A 119 -9.42 5.24 8.01
C VAL A 119 -10.69 5.54 8.81
N PRO A 120 -11.65 6.30 8.25
CA PRO A 120 -12.84 6.75 8.98
C PRO A 120 -13.70 5.62 9.54
N ASP A 121 -13.97 4.61 8.72
CA ASP A 121 -14.76 3.44 9.09
C ASP A 121 -14.54 2.26 8.12
N LYS A 122 -15.25 1.16 8.34
CA LYS A 122 -15.18 -0.06 7.51
C LYS A 122 -15.65 0.12 6.05
N ASN A 123 -16.32 1.24 5.72
CA ASN A 123 -16.78 1.54 4.37
C ASN A 123 -15.75 2.36 3.58
N SER A 124 -14.59 2.67 4.18
CA SER A 124 -13.54 3.46 3.54
C SER A 124 -12.87 2.77 2.34
N GLY A 125 -13.26 1.53 2.02
CA GLY A 125 -12.73 0.72 0.93
C GLY A 125 -11.43 0.01 1.31
N GLY A 126 -11.33 -1.26 0.98
CA GLY A 126 -10.15 -2.09 1.19
C GLY A 126 -9.16 -2.01 0.02
N ILE A 127 -7.97 -2.57 0.23
CA ILE A 127 -7.07 -2.90 -0.87
C ILE A 127 -7.45 -4.29 -1.40
N GLU A 128 -7.60 -4.38 -2.71
CA GLU A 128 -7.97 -5.59 -3.43
C GLU A 128 -6.76 -6.10 -4.20
N PHE A 129 -6.29 -7.28 -3.86
CA PHE A 129 -5.25 -8.00 -4.58
C PHE A 129 -5.90 -8.91 -5.62
N VAL A 130 -5.36 -8.87 -6.83
CA VAL A 130 -5.88 -9.63 -7.97
C VAL A 130 -4.81 -10.61 -8.43
N ARG A 131 -5.20 -11.84 -8.68
CA ARG A 131 -4.32 -12.86 -9.22
C ARG A 131 -3.82 -12.47 -10.62
N ASP A 132 -2.57 -12.76 -10.94
CA ASP A 132 -1.92 -12.39 -12.20
C ASP A 132 -1.53 -13.64 -13.01
N ASP A 133 -2.40 -14.62 -13.00
CA ASP A 133 -2.27 -15.84 -13.79
C ASP A 133 -3.65 -16.21 -14.38
N ASP A 134 -3.68 -17.21 -15.25
CA ASP A 134 -4.89 -17.64 -15.92
C ASP A 134 -5.82 -18.51 -15.04
N ALA A 135 -5.55 -18.60 -13.73
CA ALA A 135 -6.35 -19.46 -12.84
C ALA A 135 -7.80 -19.01 -12.72
N ASP A 136 -8.08 -17.71 -12.90
CA ASP A 136 -9.45 -17.18 -12.90
C ASP A 136 -10.31 -17.75 -14.04
N TYR A 137 -9.69 -18.21 -15.11
CA TYR A 137 -10.38 -18.89 -16.21
C TYR A 137 -11.02 -20.21 -15.80
N TYR A 138 -10.48 -20.87 -14.76
CA TYR A 138 -10.88 -22.18 -14.31
C TYR A 138 -11.60 -22.19 -12.95
N VAL A 139 -11.58 -21.07 -12.23
CA VAL A 139 -12.13 -20.99 -10.87
C VAL A 139 -13.60 -20.59 -10.92
N PRO A 140 -14.51 -21.28 -10.20
CA PRO A 140 -15.90 -20.86 -10.08
C PRO A 140 -16.02 -19.46 -9.47
N VAL A 141 -17.00 -18.69 -9.92
CA VAL A 141 -17.21 -17.28 -9.49
C VAL A 141 -17.40 -17.14 -7.97
N ASP A 142 -17.99 -18.12 -7.32
CA ASP A 142 -18.24 -18.16 -5.88
C ASP A 142 -16.99 -18.47 -5.03
N ALA A 143 -15.89 -18.90 -5.67
CA ALA A 143 -14.63 -19.17 -4.99
C ALA A 143 -13.69 -17.94 -4.88
N ASN A 144 -14.13 -16.75 -5.26
CA ASN A 144 -13.29 -15.57 -5.43
C ASN A 144 -12.49 -15.16 -4.18
N TYR A 145 -12.99 -15.35 -2.99
CA TYR A 145 -12.31 -14.94 -1.75
C TYR A 145 -11.61 -16.07 -1.02
N ASN A 146 -11.48 -17.22 -1.65
CA ASN A 146 -10.69 -18.31 -1.10
C ASN A 146 -9.20 -18.01 -1.26
N PRO A 147 -8.38 -18.02 -0.19
CA PRO A 147 -6.97 -17.65 -0.28
C PRO A 147 -6.12 -18.64 -1.11
N VAL A 148 -6.60 -19.85 -1.33
CA VAL A 148 -5.88 -20.89 -2.09
C VAL A 148 -6.21 -20.83 -3.58
N ILE A 149 -7.49 -20.72 -3.92
CA ILE A 149 -7.98 -20.81 -5.31
C ILE A 149 -8.68 -19.55 -5.78
N GLY A 150 -8.91 -18.59 -4.89
CA GLY A 150 -9.58 -17.33 -5.24
C GLY A 150 -8.77 -16.48 -6.21
N THR A 151 -9.45 -15.69 -7.03
CA THR A 151 -8.85 -14.77 -7.98
C THR A 151 -8.67 -13.38 -7.42
N ARG A 152 -9.34 -13.08 -6.31
CA ARG A 152 -9.32 -11.78 -5.63
C ARG A 152 -9.27 -11.96 -4.12
N HIS A 153 -8.54 -11.07 -3.46
CA HIS A 153 -8.49 -11.00 -2.01
C HIS A 153 -8.55 -9.56 -1.54
N ILE A 154 -9.49 -9.24 -0.63
CA ILE A 154 -9.66 -7.90 -0.10
C ILE A 154 -9.18 -7.87 1.35
N ILE A 155 -8.31 -6.92 1.66
CA ILE A 155 -7.91 -6.59 3.02
C ILE A 155 -8.48 -5.22 3.36
N ASN A 156 -9.30 -5.15 4.41
CA ASN A 156 -9.80 -3.90 4.95
C ASN A 156 -8.81 -3.42 6.03
N PRO A 157 -8.08 -2.34 5.78
CA PRO A 157 -7.11 -1.84 6.73
C PRO A 157 -7.78 -1.05 7.86
N GLU A 158 -7.09 -1.00 8.98
CA GLU A 158 -7.37 -0.09 10.07
C GLU A 158 -6.35 1.05 10.10
N GLN A 159 -6.67 2.11 10.83
CA GLN A 159 -5.72 3.21 11.02
C GLN A 159 -4.43 2.69 11.68
N ARG A 160 -3.27 3.11 11.17
CA ARG A 160 -1.91 2.70 11.52
C ARG A 160 -1.49 1.31 11.00
N ASP A 161 -2.34 0.59 10.30
CA ASP A 161 -1.91 -0.60 9.58
C ASP A 161 -0.88 -0.23 8.52
N ILE A 162 0.11 -1.10 8.37
CA ILE A 162 1.05 -1.09 7.24
C ILE A 162 0.88 -2.42 6.51
N LEU A 163 0.47 -2.35 5.26
CA LEU A 163 0.42 -3.52 4.39
C LEU A 163 1.61 -3.48 3.44
N ILE A 164 2.37 -4.58 3.39
CA ILE A 164 3.56 -4.71 2.53
C ILE A 164 3.36 -5.92 1.61
N PHE A 165 3.73 -5.78 0.36
CA PHE A 165 3.56 -6.81 -0.66
C PHE A 165 4.59 -6.65 -1.80
N PRO A 166 4.79 -7.69 -2.64
CA PRO A 166 5.69 -7.61 -3.79
C PRO A 166 5.20 -6.58 -4.82
N GLY A 167 6.12 -5.81 -5.39
CA GLY A 167 5.80 -4.75 -6.36
C GLY A 167 5.13 -5.25 -7.64
N TRP A 168 5.34 -6.53 -7.99
CA TRP A 168 4.69 -7.16 -9.14
C TRP A 168 3.23 -7.56 -8.90
N GLN A 169 2.76 -7.60 -7.64
CA GLN A 169 1.41 -8.02 -7.29
C GLN A 169 0.37 -6.99 -7.76
N PRO A 170 -0.57 -7.35 -8.68
CA PRO A 170 -1.63 -6.46 -9.10
C PRO A 170 -2.57 -6.16 -7.95
N HIS A 171 -2.89 -4.89 -7.76
CA HIS A 171 -3.80 -4.46 -6.73
C HIS A 171 -4.58 -3.21 -7.14
N ALA A 172 -5.72 -3.04 -6.52
CA ALA A 172 -6.59 -1.90 -6.65
C ALA A 172 -7.01 -1.42 -5.26
N VAL A 173 -7.56 -0.23 -5.18
CA VAL A 173 -8.17 0.25 -3.94
C VAL A 173 -9.65 0.49 -4.20
N GLN A 174 -10.49 -0.16 -3.40
CA GLN A 174 -11.94 -0.08 -3.53
C GLN A 174 -12.44 1.34 -3.25
N THR A 175 -13.59 1.66 -3.81
CA THR A 175 -14.26 2.94 -3.61
C THR A 175 -14.48 3.23 -2.13
N ASN A 176 -14.06 4.42 -1.71
CA ASN A 176 -14.41 4.95 -0.40
C ASN A 176 -15.92 5.27 -0.36
N LYS A 177 -16.67 4.48 0.40
CA LYS A 177 -18.11 4.63 0.60
C LYS A 177 -18.46 5.26 1.96
N SER A 178 -17.43 5.69 2.73
CA SER A 178 -17.64 6.48 3.95
C SER A 178 -17.98 7.93 3.59
N ASP A 179 -18.35 8.72 4.58
CA ASP A 179 -18.64 10.16 4.44
C ASP A 179 -17.42 11.06 4.65
N LYS A 180 -16.23 10.47 4.85
CA LYS A 180 -14.98 11.18 5.15
C LYS A 180 -13.83 10.67 4.29
N ASP A 181 -12.77 11.47 4.20
CA ASP A 181 -11.56 11.14 3.46
C ASP A 181 -10.80 9.99 4.13
N ARG A 182 -10.34 9.02 3.33
CA ARG A 182 -9.27 8.08 3.70
C ARG A 182 -7.94 8.69 3.28
N VAL A 183 -6.94 8.67 4.19
CA VAL A 183 -5.58 9.19 3.93
C VAL A 183 -4.57 8.07 4.14
N SER A 184 -3.64 7.91 3.21
CA SER A 184 -2.57 6.92 3.28
C SER A 184 -1.25 7.45 2.73
N LEU A 185 -0.15 6.84 3.19
CA LEU A 185 1.20 7.00 2.64
C LEU A 185 1.55 5.71 1.91
N SER A 186 1.82 5.80 0.61
CA SER A 186 2.34 4.70 -0.19
C SER A 186 3.84 4.87 -0.39
N PHE A 187 4.58 3.76 -0.48
CA PHE A 187 6.03 3.79 -0.64
C PHE A 187 6.55 2.55 -1.38
N ASN A 188 7.62 2.75 -2.13
CA ASN A 188 8.30 1.72 -2.92
C ASN A 188 9.71 1.51 -2.40
N TYR A 189 10.14 0.25 -2.33
CA TYR A 189 11.49 -0.16 -1.98
C TYR A 189 12.11 -1.01 -3.09
N GLY A 190 13.38 -0.78 -3.36
CA GLY A 190 14.16 -1.52 -4.35
C GLY A 190 15.52 -1.92 -3.82
N ALA A 191 16.22 -2.79 -4.57
CA ALA A 191 17.56 -3.22 -4.22
C ALA A 191 18.55 -2.06 -4.17
N ILE A 192 19.39 -2.05 -3.17
CA ILE A 192 20.56 -1.16 -3.14
C ILE A 192 21.56 -1.67 -4.20
N LYS A 193 21.93 -0.79 -5.12
CA LYS A 193 22.92 -1.08 -6.16
C LYS A 193 24.32 -0.94 -5.63
#